data_17de14eb4ed6ceb9aac6fde154d3643b
#
_entry.id   17de14eb4ed6ceb9aac6fde154d3643b
#
_cell.length_a   1.000
_cell.length_b   1.000
_cell.length_c   1.000
_cell.angle_alpha   90.00
_cell.angle_beta   90.00
_cell.angle_gamma   90.00
#
_symmetry.space_group_name_H-M   'P 1'
#
loop_
_entity.id
_entity.type
_entity.pdbx_description
1 polymer ?
#
loop_
_entity_poly.entity_id
_entity_poly.type
_entity_poly.pdbx_seq_one_letter_code
_entity_poly.pdbx_strand_id
1 'polypeptide(L)'
;MKRYIFLLFILLCTLGMKAQYVRVVAPKHVSVGEEFQVEYTVYTQDVRRFQLGRLSNGLEKVYGPATSSQSNYQFINGHASSSSTVTFAYVFVATKKGNLGIGPAKIVVNGQEIASTPVRINASGNAKGAYASSKGSYNDVQDDPRSSSSHISSKDLFIKVSANKTTVYEQEPVLLTYKVYTTKNLRQLIGKMPDLTGFHVQEVNLPQQKTFHKERVGNRVYNCVTWSKYVMYPQMTGTLKVPALTFHGLVQESNNFNPFEAFGIDDGITNIKKDILASGLSIKVLPLPTQPSDFSGGVGHFNLSGQLNKKEVKAGDPVSIRVVVSGAGNLKLIKQPIIQIPKGFEKY
;
A
#
# COMPACT_ATOMS: atom_id res chain seq x y z
N MET A 1 -18.69 -63.46 -14.09
CA MET A 1 -17.54 -62.76 -13.51
C MET A 1 -17.02 -61.63 -14.40
N LYS A 2 -16.72 -61.79 -15.68
CA LYS A 2 -16.19 -60.70 -16.55
C LYS A 2 -17.10 -59.47 -16.67
N ARG A 3 -18.42 -59.58 -16.62
CA ARG A 3 -19.38 -58.48 -16.68
C ARG A 3 -19.36 -57.57 -15.41
N TYR A 4 -19.12 -58.15 -14.25
CA TYR A 4 -19.06 -57.39 -12.99
C TYR A 4 -17.72 -56.64 -12.81
N ILE A 5 -16.63 -57.17 -13.38
CA ILE A 5 -15.31 -56.50 -13.41
C ILE A 5 -15.37 -55.27 -14.30
N PHE A 6 -16.09 -55.31 -15.41
CA PHE A 6 -16.28 -54.16 -16.29
C PHE A 6 -17.14 -53.06 -15.65
N LEU A 7 -18.19 -53.43 -14.92
CA LEU A 7 -19.01 -52.51 -14.13
C LEU A 7 -18.22 -51.87 -12.97
N LEU A 8 -17.36 -52.64 -12.30
CA LEU A 8 -16.48 -52.10 -11.24
C LEU A 8 -15.45 -51.14 -11.82
N PHE A 9 -14.92 -51.38 -13.02
CA PHE A 9 -13.97 -50.48 -13.69
C PHE A 9 -14.62 -49.18 -14.14
N ILE A 10 -15.87 -49.19 -14.58
CA ILE A 10 -16.64 -47.99 -14.92
C ILE A 10 -16.94 -47.17 -13.66
N LEU A 11 -17.24 -47.80 -12.54
CA LEU A 11 -17.50 -47.12 -11.27
C LEU A 11 -16.21 -46.49 -10.70
N LEU A 12 -15.02 -47.01 -10.98
CA LEU A 12 -13.75 -46.45 -10.55
C LEU A 12 -13.32 -45.21 -11.36
N CYS A 13 -13.80 -45.07 -12.61
CA CYS A 13 -13.48 -43.93 -13.48
C CYS A 13 -14.29 -42.65 -13.19
N THR A 14 -15.30 -42.71 -12.33
CA THR A 14 -16.18 -41.53 -12.02
C THR A 14 -15.69 -40.71 -10.87
N LEU A 15 -14.62 -41.08 -10.18
CA LEU A 15 -13.95 -40.21 -9.20
C LEU A 15 -13.04 -39.19 -9.91
N GLY A 16 -13.65 -38.34 -10.72
CA GLY A 16 -13.02 -37.14 -11.26
C GLY A 16 -12.69 -36.21 -10.09
N MET A 17 -11.58 -36.44 -9.40
CA MET A 17 -11.02 -35.51 -8.42
C MET A 17 -10.70 -34.21 -9.13
N LYS A 18 -11.59 -33.25 -9.03
CA LYS A 18 -11.23 -31.84 -9.30
C LYS A 18 -10.17 -31.47 -8.27
N ALA A 19 -8.90 -31.56 -8.69
CA ALA A 19 -7.79 -31.12 -7.85
C ALA A 19 -7.92 -29.60 -7.64
N GLN A 20 -8.56 -29.22 -6.56
CA GLN A 20 -8.52 -27.85 -6.07
C GLN A 20 -7.13 -27.66 -5.47
N TYR A 21 -6.30 -26.84 -6.09
CA TYR A 21 -4.96 -26.60 -5.58
C TYR A 21 -4.77 -25.14 -5.22
N VAL A 22 -3.90 -24.93 -4.25
CA VAL A 22 -3.48 -23.62 -3.77
C VAL A 22 -2.06 -23.41 -4.26
N ARG A 23 -1.87 -22.40 -5.10
CA ARG A 23 -0.54 -21.94 -5.52
C ARG A 23 0.03 -21.03 -4.45
N VAL A 24 1.27 -21.26 -4.02
CA VAL A 24 1.97 -20.41 -3.06
C VAL A 24 3.20 -19.82 -3.74
N VAL A 25 3.35 -18.50 -3.65
CA VAL A 25 4.50 -17.75 -4.14
C VAL A 25 5.18 -17.07 -2.97
N ALA A 26 6.47 -17.35 -2.77
CA ALA A 26 7.30 -16.79 -1.73
C ALA A 26 8.76 -16.65 -2.20
N PRO A 27 9.54 -15.69 -1.70
CA PRO A 27 10.98 -15.64 -1.96
C PRO A 27 11.68 -16.82 -1.28
N LYS A 28 12.69 -17.39 -1.95
CA LYS A 28 13.52 -18.47 -1.36
C LYS A 28 14.57 -17.94 -0.40
N HIS A 29 15.03 -16.70 -0.61
CA HIS A 29 16.08 -16.04 0.17
C HIS A 29 15.63 -14.62 0.54
N VAL A 30 15.87 -14.21 1.79
CA VAL A 30 15.58 -12.88 2.33
C VAL A 30 16.72 -12.44 3.24
N SER A 31 16.84 -11.12 3.47
CA SER A 31 17.76 -10.59 4.49
C SER A 31 17.04 -10.46 5.84
N VAL A 32 17.76 -10.67 6.94
CA VAL A 32 17.21 -10.41 8.28
C VAL A 32 16.87 -8.92 8.41
N GLY A 33 15.63 -8.61 8.82
CA GLY A 33 15.08 -7.25 8.92
C GLY A 33 14.46 -6.73 7.61
N GLU A 34 14.52 -7.50 6.52
CA GLU A 34 13.86 -7.15 5.26
C GLU A 34 12.41 -7.66 5.24
N GLU A 35 11.48 -6.80 4.81
CA GLU A 35 10.10 -7.17 4.59
C GLU A 35 9.95 -7.89 3.24
N PHE A 36 9.21 -8.99 3.23
CA PHE A 36 8.94 -9.76 2.02
C PHE A 36 7.49 -10.25 1.98
N GLN A 37 7.00 -10.49 0.76
CA GLN A 37 5.61 -10.89 0.52
C GLN A 37 5.49 -12.38 0.23
N VAL A 38 4.42 -12.99 0.76
CA VAL A 38 3.99 -14.35 0.44
C VAL A 38 2.55 -14.30 -0.04
N GLU A 39 2.30 -14.89 -1.21
CA GLU A 39 0.98 -14.93 -1.85
C GLU A 39 0.44 -16.35 -1.92
N TYR A 40 -0.85 -16.50 -1.57
CA TYR A 40 -1.61 -17.74 -1.69
C TYR A 40 -2.74 -17.53 -2.69
N THR A 41 -2.66 -18.16 -3.86
CA THR A 41 -3.68 -18.06 -4.90
C THR A 41 -4.54 -19.32 -4.93
N VAL A 42 -5.84 -19.16 -4.77
CA VAL A 42 -6.84 -20.22 -4.80
C VAL A 42 -7.66 -20.12 -6.08
N TYR A 43 -7.75 -21.19 -6.83
CA TYR A 43 -8.48 -21.24 -8.11
C TYR A 43 -9.94 -21.65 -7.88
N THR A 44 -10.78 -20.69 -7.47
CA THR A 44 -12.20 -20.88 -7.21
C THR A 44 -12.96 -19.55 -7.06
N GLN A 45 -14.28 -19.62 -7.12
CA GLN A 45 -15.16 -18.47 -6.87
C GLN A 45 -15.59 -18.35 -5.39
N ASP A 46 -15.65 -19.45 -4.64
CA ASP A 46 -16.18 -19.49 -3.28
C ASP A 46 -15.09 -19.88 -2.28
N VAL A 47 -14.37 -18.86 -1.78
CA VAL A 47 -13.47 -19.02 -0.63
C VAL A 47 -14.15 -18.44 0.60
N ARG A 48 -14.54 -19.29 1.55
CA ARG A 48 -15.26 -18.88 2.77
C ARG A 48 -14.35 -18.57 3.94
N ARG A 49 -13.21 -19.23 4.03
CA ARG A 49 -12.26 -19.06 5.13
C ARG A 49 -10.84 -19.26 4.64
N PHE A 50 -9.94 -18.40 5.08
CA PHE A 50 -8.50 -18.57 4.95
C PHE A 50 -7.86 -18.48 6.33
N GLN A 51 -7.04 -19.47 6.68
CA GLN A 51 -6.26 -19.50 7.91
C GLN A 51 -4.80 -19.72 7.57
N LEU A 52 -3.96 -18.74 7.91
CA LEU A 52 -2.51 -18.83 7.72
C LEU A 52 -1.93 -19.97 8.56
N GLY A 53 -0.95 -20.70 8.00
CA GLY A 53 -0.23 -21.74 8.70
C GLY A 53 0.65 -21.20 9.84
N ARG A 54 1.11 -22.08 10.71
CA ARG A 54 1.98 -21.72 11.85
C ARG A 54 3.30 -21.15 11.33
N LEU A 55 3.73 -20.02 11.89
CA LEU A 55 5.02 -19.40 11.60
C LEU A 55 6.11 -20.04 12.45
N SER A 56 7.30 -20.24 11.86
CA SER A 56 8.49 -20.64 12.62
C SER A 56 9.00 -19.50 13.50
N ASN A 57 9.71 -19.85 14.56
CA ASN A 57 10.37 -18.86 15.42
C ASN A 57 11.41 -18.06 14.60
N GLY A 58 11.29 -16.74 14.60
CA GLY A 58 12.13 -15.84 13.82
C GLY A 58 11.47 -15.35 12.53
N LEU A 59 10.19 -15.68 12.32
CA LEU A 59 9.36 -15.11 11.26
C LEU A 59 8.17 -14.38 11.88
N GLU A 60 8.02 -13.10 11.60
CA GLU A 60 6.94 -12.26 12.12
C GLU A 60 6.06 -11.77 10.97
N LYS A 61 4.74 -11.80 11.20
CA LYS A 61 3.77 -11.23 10.27
C LYS A 61 3.67 -9.73 10.50
N VAL A 62 4.04 -8.93 9.50
CA VAL A 62 3.94 -7.47 9.53
C VAL A 62 2.54 -7.03 9.13
N TYR A 63 1.99 -7.65 8.05
CA TYR A 63 0.69 -7.27 7.52
C TYR A 63 -0.02 -8.44 6.81
N GLY A 64 -1.33 -8.33 6.65
CA GLY A 64 -2.15 -9.23 5.85
C GLY A 64 -3.28 -9.94 6.62
N PRO A 65 -4.22 -10.55 5.86
CA PRO A 65 -4.17 -10.70 4.42
C PRO A 65 -4.64 -9.45 3.66
N ALA A 66 -3.92 -9.08 2.57
CA ALA A 66 -4.50 -8.30 1.48
C ALA A 66 -5.13 -9.29 0.49
N THR A 67 -6.40 -9.08 0.13
CA THR A 67 -7.14 -10.00 -0.73
C THR A 67 -7.35 -9.39 -2.11
N SER A 68 -7.13 -10.16 -3.17
CA SER A 68 -7.51 -9.80 -4.52
C SER A 68 -8.32 -10.93 -5.15
N SER A 69 -9.33 -10.57 -5.96
CA SER A 69 -10.14 -11.53 -6.70
C SER A 69 -10.12 -11.18 -8.19
N GLN A 70 -9.97 -12.20 -9.02
CA GLN A 70 -10.03 -12.10 -10.47
C GLN A 70 -11.06 -13.09 -10.98
N SER A 71 -11.96 -12.63 -11.86
CA SER A 71 -12.93 -13.46 -12.55
C SER A 71 -12.74 -13.33 -14.05
N ASN A 72 -12.65 -14.45 -14.73
CA ASN A 72 -12.51 -14.53 -16.17
C ASN A 72 -13.72 -15.28 -16.75
N TYR A 73 -14.39 -14.67 -17.72
CA TYR A 73 -15.51 -15.29 -18.43
C TYR A 73 -15.09 -15.56 -19.86
N GLN A 74 -15.27 -16.78 -20.30
CA GLN A 74 -15.03 -17.18 -21.69
C GLN A 74 -16.28 -17.83 -22.27
N PHE A 75 -16.60 -17.45 -23.51
CA PHE A 75 -17.70 -18.04 -24.25
C PHE A 75 -17.11 -18.68 -25.52
N ILE A 76 -17.07 -20.02 -25.56
CA ILE A 76 -16.48 -20.76 -26.69
C ILE A 76 -17.52 -21.76 -27.21
N ASN A 77 -17.84 -21.73 -28.50
CA ASN A 77 -18.77 -22.64 -29.19
C ASN A 77 -20.14 -22.79 -28.45
N GLY A 78 -20.72 -21.71 -27.99
CA GLY A 78 -22.01 -21.77 -27.29
C GLY A 78 -21.90 -22.21 -25.80
N HIS A 79 -20.71 -22.50 -25.30
CA HIS A 79 -20.47 -22.87 -23.91
C HIS A 79 -19.79 -21.74 -23.15
N ALA A 80 -20.48 -21.24 -22.11
CA ALA A 80 -19.91 -20.28 -21.19
C ALA A 80 -19.03 -21.01 -20.16
N SER A 81 -17.78 -20.59 -20.02
CA SER A 81 -16.91 -21.01 -18.92
C SER A 81 -16.48 -19.81 -18.11
N SER A 82 -16.52 -19.92 -16.79
CA SER A 82 -15.99 -18.89 -15.89
C SER A 82 -14.91 -19.50 -15.01
N SER A 83 -13.79 -18.80 -14.88
CA SER A 83 -12.75 -19.13 -13.92
C SER A 83 -12.53 -17.95 -12.99
N SER A 84 -12.37 -18.24 -11.71
CA SER A 84 -12.07 -17.19 -10.72
C SER A 84 -10.91 -17.62 -9.86
N THR A 85 -10.11 -16.63 -9.45
CA THR A 85 -9.02 -16.81 -8.51
C THR A 85 -9.16 -15.82 -7.38
N VAL A 86 -8.83 -16.26 -6.17
CA VAL A 86 -8.72 -15.41 -5.00
C VAL A 86 -7.29 -15.54 -4.46
N THR A 87 -6.59 -14.40 -4.33
CA THR A 87 -5.23 -14.35 -3.82
C THR A 87 -5.20 -13.65 -2.47
N PHE A 88 -4.53 -14.28 -1.50
CA PHE A 88 -4.27 -13.73 -0.16
C PHE A 88 -2.78 -13.42 -0.06
N ALA A 89 -2.44 -12.14 0.10
CA ALA A 89 -1.08 -11.66 0.23
C ALA A 89 -0.78 -11.25 1.67
N TYR A 90 0.37 -11.68 2.18
CA TYR A 90 0.88 -11.36 3.51
C TYR A 90 2.28 -10.78 3.40
N VAL A 91 2.62 -9.85 4.29
CA VAL A 91 3.98 -9.33 4.44
C VAL A 91 4.56 -9.85 5.74
N PHE A 92 5.77 -10.39 5.65
CA PHE A 92 6.54 -10.93 6.76
C PHE A 92 7.90 -10.24 6.84
N VAL A 93 8.51 -10.33 8.02
CA VAL A 93 9.91 -9.97 8.27
C VAL A 93 10.62 -11.16 8.93
N ALA A 94 11.83 -11.43 8.47
CA ALA A 94 12.72 -12.40 9.15
C ALA A 94 13.48 -11.69 10.26
N THR A 95 13.29 -12.11 11.52
CA THR A 95 13.97 -11.52 12.69
C THR A 95 15.20 -12.30 13.10
N LYS A 96 15.42 -13.51 12.53
CA LYS A 96 16.57 -14.38 12.80
C LYS A 96 17.11 -14.98 11.50
N LYS A 97 18.43 -15.27 11.50
CA LYS A 97 19.08 -16.02 10.39
C LYS A 97 18.70 -17.50 10.47
N GLY A 98 18.66 -18.14 9.30
CA GLY A 98 18.45 -19.59 9.17
C GLY A 98 17.30 -19.96 8.24
N ASN A 99 16.93 -21.23 8.25
CA ASN A 99 15.80 -21.75 7.50
C ASN A 99 14.52 -21.50 8.28
N LEU A 100 13.71 -20.58 7.80
CA LEU A 100 12.43 -20.20 8.36
C LEU A 100 11.30 -20.81 7.53
N GLY A 101 10.13 -21.00 8.13
CA GLY A 101 9.00 -21.60 7.41
C GLY A 101 7.64 -21.12 7.87
N ILE A 102 6.69 -21.24 6.95
CA ILE A 102 5.26 -21.09 7.20
C ILE A 102 4.63 -22.44 6.94
N GLY A 103 3.93 -22.99 7.92
CA GLY A 103 3.17 -24.22 7.77
C GLY A 103 2.09 -24.12 6.71
N PRO A 104 1.45 -25.25 6.33
CA PRO A 104 0.34 -25.23 5.36
C PRO A 104 -0.78 -24.29 5.82
N ALA A 105 -1.23 -23.40 4.93
CA ALA A 105 -2.44 -22.63 5.16
C ALA A 105 -3.66 -23.52 4.94
N LYS A 106 -4.72 -23.32 5.74
CA LYS A 106 -6.01 -24.01 5.63
C LYS A 106 -7.03 -23.08 4.99
N ILE A 107 -7.73 -23.58 4.00
CA ILE A 107 -8.65 -22.79 3.19
C ILE A 107 -9.93 -23.59 3.01
N VAL A 108 -11.09 -22.97 3.28
CA VAL A 108 -12.40 -23.60 3.04
C VAL A 108 -12.94 -23.12 1.71
N VAL A 109 -13.09 -24.05 0.78
CA VAL A 109 -13.56 -23.86 -0.59
C VAL A 109 -14.75 -24.77 -0.85
N ASN A 110 -15.87 -24.21 -1.26
CA ASN A 110 -17.10 -24.99 -1.52
C ASN A 110 -17.45 -25.93 -0.34
N GLY A 111 -17.18 -25.50 0.91
CA GLY A 111 -17.43 -26.28 2.10
C GLY A 111 -16.39 -27.35 2.45
N GLN A 112 -15.37 -27.55 1.62
CA GLN A 112 -14.27 -28.49 1.88
C GLN A 112 -13.01 -27.75 2.34
N GLU A 113 -12.31 -28.29 3.34
CA GLU A 113 -11.01 -27.76 3.78
C GLU A 113 -9.90 -28.32 2.89
N ILE A 114 -9.13 -27.42 2.27
CA ILE A 114 -7.93 -27.72 1.50
C ILE A 114 -6.71 -27.09 2.18
N ALA A 115 -5.53 -27.66 1.97
CA ALA A 115 -4.29 -27.16 2.53
C ALA A 115 -3.32 -26.72 1.43
N SER A 116 -2.57 -25.65 1.68
CA SER A 116 -1.48 -25.23 0.81
C SER A 116 -0.22 -26.07 1.04
N THR A 117 0.74 -25.97 0.12
CA THR A 117 2.11 -26.40 0.41
C THR A 117 2.74 -25.51 1.48
N PRO A 118 3.64 -26.05 2.35
CA PRO A 118 4.38 -25.25 3.29
C PRO A 118 5.42 -24.36 2.57
N VAL A 119 5.69 -23.18 3.12
CA VAL A 119 6.71 -22.25 2.62
C VAL A 119 8.02 -22.47 3.38
N ARG A 120 9.16 -22.46 2.66
CA ARG A 120 10.51 -22.50 3.23
C ARG A 120 11.31 -21.31 2.70
N ILE A 121 11.96 -20.57 3.61
CA ILE A 121 12.68 -19.32 3.32
C ILE A 121 14.02 -19.39 4.03
N ASN A 122 15.09 -19.11 3.33
CA ASN A 122 16.42 -18.97 3.91
C ASN A 122 16.68 -17.49 4.23
N ALA A 123 16.79 -17.16 5.50
CA ALA A 123 17.12 -15.82 5.96
C ALA A 123 18.62 -15.69 6.24
N SER A 124 19.31 -14.80 5.56
CA SER A 124 20.76 -14.60 5.68
C SER A 124 21.12 -13.12 5.63
N GLY A 125 22.34 -12.79 6.10
CA GLY A 125 22.76 -11.39 6.13
C GLY A 125 21.96 -10.53 7.11
N ASN A 126 22.14 -9.22 7.03
CA ASN A 126 21.34 -8.20 7.69
C ASN A 126 20.91 -7.21 6.62
N ALA A 127 19.70 -6.68 6.69
CA ALA A 127 19.28 -5.60 5.81
C ALA A 127 20.23 -4.41 6.01
N LYS A 128 21.04 -4.10 5.00
CA LYS A 128 21.81 -2.85 4.98
C LYS A 128 20.79 -1.76 4.71
N GLY A 129 20.53 -0.92 5.69
CA GLY A 129 19.69 0.28 5.70
C GLY A 129 18.61 0.32 4.63
N ALA A 130 17.37 0.53 5.01
CA ALA A 130 16.15 0.43 4.23
C ALA A 130 16.12 1.19 2.89
N TYR A 131 16.88 0.77 1.89
CA TYR A 131 16.77 1.17 0.47
C TYR A 131 17.66 0.28 -0.43
N ALA A 132 17.66 -1.02 -0.23
CA ALA A 132 18.25 -1.93 -1.21
C ALA A 132 17.12 -2.62 -1.97
N SER A 133 16.93 -2.23 -3.22
CA SER A 133 16.15 -3.00 -4.21
C SER A 133 16.51 -4.47 -4.10
N SER A 134 15.56 -5.29 -3.70
CA SER A 134 15.73 -6.74 -3.76
C SER A 134 15.90 -7.16 -5.23
N LYS A 135 17.15 -7.36 -5.66
CA LYS A 135 17.47 -8.21 -6.80
C LYS A 135 17.16 -9.65 -6.40
N GLY A 136 15.87 -9.98 -6.34
CA GLY A 136 15.44 -11.36 -6.35
C GLY A 136 15.65 -11.93 -7.74
N SER A 137 16.70 -12.73 -7.91
CA SER A 137 16.87 -13.59 -9.07
C SER A 137 15.71 -14.60 -9.07
N TYR A 138 14.69 -14.30 -9.85
CA TYR A 138 13.65 -15.26 -10.20
C TYR A 138 14.19 -16.08 -11.36
N ASN A 139 14.75 -17.26 -11.06
CA ASN A 139 14.99 -18.24 -12.10
C ASN A 139 13.65 -18.66 -12.69
N ASP A 140 13.61 -18.56 -14.01
CA ASP A 140 12.62 -19.07 -14.94
C ASP A 140 12.07 -20.42 -14.48
N VAL A 141 10.79 -20.44 -14.14
CA VAL A 141 9.99 -21.65 -14.19
C VAL A 141 9.30 -21.62 -15.54
N GLN A 142 9.70 -22.56 -16.39
CA GLN A 142 9.13 -22.83 -17.70
C GLN A 142 7.60 -22.65 -17.69
N ASP A 143 7.14 -21.61 -18.38
CA ASP A 143 5.72 -21.37 -18.64
C ASP A 143 5.18 -22.52 -19.50
N ASP A 144 4.22 -23.24 -18.96
CA ASP A 144 3.33 -24.09 -19.75
C ASP A 144 2.45 -23.18 -20.63
N PRO A 145 2.50 -23.28 -21.97
CA PRO A 145 1.83 -22.33 -22.86
C PRO A 145 0.30 -22.37 -22.83
N ARG A 146 -0.32 -23.08 -21.89
CA ARG A 146 -1.77 -23.32 -21.87
C ARG A 146 -2.55 -22.60 -20.77
N SER A 147 -1.93 -21.74 -19.95
CA SER A 147 -2.65 -20.90 -18.98
C SER A 147 -2.20 -19.46 -19.07
N SER A 148 -2.75 -18.71 -20.02
CA SER A 148 -2.71 -17.25 -20.03
C SER A 148 -3.63 -16.69 -18.93
N SER A 149 -3.33 -16.98 -17.66
CA SER A 149 -3.94 -16.25 -16.55
C SER A 149 -3.17 -14.96 -16.39
N SER A 150 -3.74 -13.85 -16.84
CA SER A 150 -3.22 -12.50 -16.62
C SER A 150 -3.03 -12.26 -15.12
N HIS A 151 -1.80 -12.41 -14.64
CA HIS A 151 -1.45 -12.24 -13.23
C HIS A 151 -0.83 -10.87 -13.04
N ILE A 152 -1.58 -9.93 -12.45
CA ILE A 152 -1.04 -8.63 -12.06
C ILE A 152 -0.16 -8.82 -10.84
N SER A 153 1.15 -8.76 -11.03
CA SER A 153 2.13 -8.89 -9.96
C SER A 153 2.32 -7.57 -9.21
N SER A 154 2.93 -7.65 -8.02
CA SER A 154 3.38 -6.44 -7.29
C SER A 154 4.44 -5.63 -8.05
N LYS A 155 5.07 -6.21 -9.10
CA LYS A 155 5.95 -5.49 -10.02
C LYS A 155 5.20 -4.70 -11.09
N ASP A 156 3.93 -5.02 -11.34
CA ASP A 156 3.13 -4.34 -12.35
C ASP A 156 2.30 -3.20 -11.79
N LEU A 157 1.94 -3.29 -10.50
CA LEU A 157 1.17 -2.27 -9.80
C LEU A 157 1.57 -2.25 -8.33
N PHE A 158 2.09 -1.12 -7.86
CA PHE A 158 2.47 -0.91 -6.47
C PHE A 158 2.32 0.56 -6.04
N ILE A 159 2.31 0.79 -4.73
CA ILE A 159 2.25 2.12 -4.14
C ILE A 159 3.51 2.33 -3.31
N LYS A 160 4.23 3.41 -3.62
CA LYS A 160 5.38 3.87 -2.86
C LYS A 160 4.94 4.95 -1.88
N VAL A 161 5.22 4.72 -0.61
CA VAL A 161 5.01 5.69 0.47
C VAL A 161 6.36 6.32 0.81
N SER A 162 6.38 7.64 0.93
CA SER A 162 7.60 8.36 1.29
C SER A 162 7.30 9.55 2.17
N ALA A 163 8.19 9.82 3.11
CA ALA A 163 8.24 11.04 3.88
C ALA A 163 9.44 11.88 3.44
N ASN A 164 9.30 13.20 3.39
CA ASN A 164 10.42 14.09 3.05
C ASN A 164 11.51 14.09 4.12
N LYS A 165 11.15 13.77 5.38
CA LYS A 165 12.05 13.62 6.52
C LYS A 165 11.59 12.44 7.38
N THR A 166 12.52 11.69 7.94
CA THR A 166 12.25 10.56 8.85
C THR A 166 12.70 10.84 10.29
N THR A 167 13.42 11.95 10.50
CA THR A 167 13.78 12.46 11.83
C THR A 167 13.45 13.94 11.85
N VAL A 168 12.63 14.36 12.81
CA VAL A 168 12.09 15.71 12.93
C VAL A 168 11.93 16.07 14.39
N TYR A 169 11.75 17.35 14.68
CA TYR A 169 11.33 17.83 15.98
C TYR A 169 9.81 17.71 16.16
N GLU A 170 9.36 17.69 17.41
CA GLU A 170 7.95 17.83 17.75
C GLU A 170 7.34 19.06 17.05
N GLN A 171 6.14 18.89 16.45
CA GLN A 171 5.43 19.89 15.65
C GLN A 171 6.13 20.33 14.34
N GLU A 172 7.31 19.80 14.00
CA GLU A 172 7.92 20.06 12.70
C GLU A 172 7.13 19.34 11.59
N PRO A 173 6.77 20.06 10.50
CA PRO A 173 5.98 19.45 9.43
C PRO A 173 6.73 18.37 8.65
N VAL A 174 6.08 17.25 8.44
CA VAL A 174 6.52 16.12 7.59
C VAL A 174 5.56 15.97 6.43
N LEU A 175 6.07 15.98 5.21
CA LEU A 175 5.28 15.73 4.01
C LEU A 175 5.26 14.23 3.69
N LEU A 176 4.12 13.58 3.89
CA LEU A 176 3.86 12.20 3.50
C LEU A 176 3.27 12.16 2.09
N THR A 177 3.82 11.33 1.22
CA THR A 177 3.39 11.22 -0.17
C THR A 177 3.14 9.76 -0.54
N TYR A 178 1.97 9.49 -1.14
CA TYR A 178 1.62 8.23 -1.76
C TYR A 178 1.71 8.37 -3.28
N LYS A 179 2.60 7.60 -3.91
CA LYS A 179 2.74 7.53 -5.37
C LYS A 179 2.35 6.15 -5.88
N VAL A 180 1.52 6.11 -6.89
CA VAL A 180 1.10 4.89 -7.59
C VAL A 180 1.99 4.69 -8.80
N TYR A 181 2.49 3.48 -8.97
CA TYR A 181 3.28 3.04 -10.12
C TYR A 181 2.58 1.86 -10.79
N THR A 182 2.31 1.97 -12.08
CA THR A 182 1.64 0.90 -12.82
C THR A 182 2.20 0.75 -14.25
N THR A 183 2.30 -0.50 -14.71
CA THR A 183 2.52 -0.84 -16.12
C THR A 183 1.21 -1.24 -16.80
N LYS A 184 0.12 -1.35 -16.03
CA LYS A 184 -1.19 -1.79 -16.47
C LYS A 184 -2.18 -0.62 -16.51
N ASN A 185 -3.32 -0.81 -17.16
CA ASN A 185 -4.38 0.19 -17.23
C ASN A 185 -5.19 0.20 -15.92
N LEU A 186 -4.83 1.08 -14.99
CA LEU A 186 -5.53 1.28 -13.72
C LEU A 186 -6.74 2.18 -13.93
N ARG A 187 -7.95 1.62 -13.77
CA ARG A 187 -9.22 2.34 -13.95
C ARG A 187 -9.67 3.04 -12.68
N GLN A 188 -9.50 2.38 -11.55
CA GLN A 188 -9.94 2.90 -10.26
C GLN A 188 -8.96 2.51 -9.17
N LEU A 189 -8.78 3.38 -8.21
CA LEU A 189 -8.04 3.11 -6.99
C LEU A 189 -8.77 3.76 -5.81
N ILE A 190 -9.07 2.98 -4.80
CA ILE A 190 -9.75 3.43 -3.58
C ILE A 190 -8.86 3.07 -2.40
N GLY A 191 -8.60 4.04 -1.54
CA GLY A 191 -7.89 3.83 -0.27
C GLY A 191 -8.20 4.98 0.67
N LYS A 192 -8.43 4.68 1.94
CA LYS A 192 -8.70 5.66 2.96
C LYS A 192 -7.50 5.75 3.90
N MET A 193 -7.01 6.96 4.14
CA MET A 193 -5.99 7.20 5.14
C MET A 193 -6.50 6.79 6.52
N PRO A 194 -5.76 5.99 7.30
CA PRO A 194 -6.10 5.69 8.68
C PRO A 194 -5.82 6.90 9.57
N ASP A 195 -6.39 6.88 10.76
CA ASP A 195 -6.02 7.82 11.80
C ASP A 195 -4.56 7.60 12.19
N LEU A 196 -3.75 8.66 12.10
CA LEU A 196 -2.35 8.64 12.45
C LEU A 196 -2.18 9.08 13.90
N THR A 197 -2.11 8.11 14.81
CA THR A 197 -1.92 8.39 16.24
C THR A 197 -0.62 9.17 16.47
N GLY A 198 -0.72 10.24 17.21
CA GLY A 198 0.41 11.12 17.54
C GLY A 198 0.73 12.19 16.49
N PHE A 199 -0.06 12.28 15.42
CA PHE A 199 0.06 13.35 14.41
C PHE A 199 -1.22 14.17 14.30
N HIS A 200 -1.04 15.49 14.14
CA HIS A 200 -2.06 16.32 13.52
C HIS A 200 -1.85 16.28 12.00
N VAL A 201 -2.89 15.90 11.23
CA VAL A 201 -2.76 15.64 9.80
C VAL A 201 -3.60 16.63 9.00
N GLN A 202 -3.00 17.17 7.96
CA GLN A 202 -3.67 18.02 6.98
C GLN A 202 -3.48 17.47 5.59
N GLU A 203 -4.56 17.18 4.88
CA GLU A 203 -4.51 16.77 3.48
C GLU A 203 -4.12 17.95 2.59
N VAL A 204 -3.23 17.67 1.63
CA VAL A 204 -2.85 18.64 0.59
C VAL A 204 -3.79 18.47 -0.60
N ASN A 205 -4.51 19.51 -0.95
CA ASN A 205 -5.39 19.50 -2.09
C ASN A 205 -4.61 19.21 -3.38
N LEU A 206 -4.92 18.13 -4.03
CA LEU A 206 -4.39 17.74 -5.34
C LEU A 206 -5.49 17.89 -6.40
N PRO A 207 -5.13 18.08 -7.68
CA PRO A 207 -6.11 18.08 -8.75
C PRO A 207 -6.96 16.80 -8.72
N GLN A 208 -8.29 16.95 -8.92
CA GLN A 208 -9.21 15.82 -8.94
C GLN A 208 -8.88 14.87 -10.08
N GLN A 209 -8.57 15.42 -11.27
CA GLN A 209 -8.11 14.63 -12.41
C GLN A 209 -6.63 14.27 -12.22
N LYS A 210 -6.37 12.98 -12.06
CA LYS A 210 -5.02 12.44 -11.88
C LYS A 210 -4.34 12.27 -13.23
N THR A 211 -3.23 12.96 -13.45
CA THR A 211 -2.44 12.84 -14.68
C THR A 211 -1.23 11.96 -14.43
N PHE A 212 -1.15 10.87 -15.18
CA PHE A 212 0.00 9.96 -15.14
C PHE A 212 1.16 10.50 -15.99
N HIS A 213 2.36 10.36 -15.47
CA HIS A 213 3.61 10.63 -16.20
C HIS A 213 4.50 9.39 -16.14
N LYS A 214 5.48 9.30 -17.03
CA LYS A 214 6.41 8.18 -17.05
C LYS A 214 7.57 8.43 -16.08
N GLU A 215 7.84 7.44 -15.21
CA GLU A 215 8.96 7.46 -14.26
C GLU A 215 9.69 6.11 -14.32
N ARG A 216 11.03 6.12 -14.31
CA ARG A 216 11.86 4.92 -14.31
C ARG A 216 12.12 4.49 -12.87
N VAL A 217 11.81 3.22 -12.55
CA VAL A 217 12.16 2.59 -11.27
C VAL A 217 12.99 1.35 -11.56
N GLY A 218 14.27 1.38 -11.20
CA GLY A 218 15.23 0.35 -11.63
C GLY A 218 15.34 0.27 -13.15
N ASN A 219 15.12 -0.91 -13.72
CA ASN A 219 15.19 -1.14 -15.17
C ASN A 219 13.83 -1.04 -15.88
N ARG A 220 12.74 -0.69 -15.19
CA ARG A 220 11.40 -0.60 -15.77
C ARG A 220 10.87 0.82 -15.78
N VAL A 221 10.08 1.14 -16.80
CA VAL A 221 9.34 2.41 -16.91
C VAL A 221 7.90 2.16 -16.49
N TYR A 222 7.39 3.01 -15.60
CA TYR A 222 6.03 2.96 -15.09
C TYR A 222 5.27 4.23 -15.43
N ASN A 223 3.97 4.11 -15.57
CA ASN A 223 3.07 5.25 -15.44
C ASN A 223 2.94 5.55 -13.94
N CYS A 224 3.32 6.75 -13.55
CA CYS A 224 3.37 7.19 -12.15
C CYS A 224 2.43 8.36 -11.91
N VAL A 225 1.75 8.37 -10.76
CA VAL A 225 0.94 9.49 -10.33
C VAL A 225 1.03 9.69 -8.82
N THR A 226 1.06 10.95 -8.38
CA THR A 226 0.88 11.27 -6.97
C THR A 226 -0.60 11.11 -6.63
N TRP A 227 -0.91 10.11 -5.79
CA TRP A 227 -2.27 9.80 -5.41
C TRP A 227 -2.80 10.70 -4.32
N SER A 228 -2.03 10.83 -3.23
CA SER A 228 -2.35 11.71 -2.11
C SER A 228 -1.09 12.25 -1.44
N LYS A 229 -1.23 13.40 -0.80
CA LYS A 229 -0.21 14.05 0.02
C LYS A 229 -0.81 14.55 1.31
N TYR A 230 -0.07 14.44 2.40
CA TYR A 230 -0.46 14.89 3.72
C TYR A 230 0.69 15.63 4.38
N VAL A 231 0.40 16.76 5.01
CA VAL A 231 1.32 17.39 5.95
C VAL A 231 0.96 16.89 7.34
N MET A 232 1.92 16.25 7.98
CA MET A 232 1.79 15.69 9.33
C MET A 232 2.62 16.49 10.30
N TYR A 233 2.04 16.85 11.44
CA TYR A 233 2.69 17.55 12.54
C TYR A 233 2.73 16.61 13.75
N PRO A 234 3.91 16.05 14.13
CA PRO A 234 4.02 15.18 15.30
C PRO A 234 3.64 15.96 16.57
N GLN A 235 2.80 15.36 17.41
CA GLN A 235 2.31 15.95 18.66
C GLN A 235 2.97 15.35 19.90
N MET A 236 3.84 14.38 19.73
CA MET A 236 4.56 13.69 20.82
C MET A 236 5.92 13.22 20.33
N THR A 237 6.86 13.12 21.25
CA THR A 237 8.22 12.62 20.99
C THR A 237 8.28 11.11 20.90
N GLY A 238 9.37 10.56 20.35
CA GLY A 238 9.60 9.15 20.20
C GLY A 238 9.49 8.65 18.75
N THR A 239 9.22 7.37 18.56
CA THR A 239 9.06 6.79 17.23
C THR A 239 7.58 6.63 16.92
N LEU A 240 7.07 7.50 16.06
CA LEU A 240 5.70 7.46 15.57
C LEU A 240 5.61 6.63 14.29
N LYS A 241 4.53 5.86 14.13
CA LYS A 241 4.34 4.97 12.99
C LYS A 241 3.25 5.49 12.07
N VAL A 242 3.53 5.52 10.78
CA VAL A 242 2.53 5.56 9.73
C VAL A 242 2.25 4.11 9.35
N PRO A 243 1.05 3.57 9.62
CA PRO A 243 0.76 2.17 9.36
C PRO A 243 0.72 1.87 7.86
N ALA A 244 0.89 0.60 7.52
CA ALA A 244 0.63 0.12 6.17
C ALA A 244 -0.85 0.24 5.82
N LEU A 245 -1.14 0.52 4.54
CA LEU A 245 -2.49 0.70 4.01
C LEU A 245 -2.76 -0.25 2.87
N THR A 246 -3.98 -0.78 2.80
CA THR A 246 -4.46 -1.48 1.61
C THR A 246 -5.31 -0.56 0.76
N PHE A 247 -4.94 -0.46 -0.51
CA PHE A 247 -5.72 0.19 -1.55
C PHE A 247 -6.40 -0.86 -2.42
N HIS A 248 -7.65 -0.60 -2.82
CA HIS A 248 -8.42 -1.45 -3.71
C HIS A 248 -8.38 -0.89 -5.11
N GLY A 249 -7.73 -1.58 -6.03
CA GLY A 249 -7.56 -1.19 -7.42
C GLY A 249 -8.47 -1.99 -8.36
N LEU A 250 -8.98 -1.34 -9.41
CA LEU A 250 -9.60 -1.97 -10.56
C LEU A 250 -8.68 -1.76 -11.76
N VAL A 251 -8.10 -2.86 -12.24
CA VAL A 251 -7.18 -2.86 -13.38
C VAL A 251 -7.86 -3.48 -14.57
N GLN A 252 -7.76 -2.82 -15.70
CA GLN A 252 -8.26 -3.32 -16.97
C GLN A 252 -7.13 -3.98 -17.75
N GLU A 253 -7.35 -5.21 -18.18
CA GLU A 253 -6.45 -5.93 -19.07
C GLU A 253 -7.20 -6.31 -20.35
N SER A 254 -6.57 -6.05 -21.51
CA SER A 254 -7.09 -6.51 -22.79
C SER A 254 -6.40 -7.82 -23.15
N ASN A 255 -7.17 -8.84 -23.47
CA ASN A 255 -6.65 -10.08 -24.02
C ASN A 255 -6.38 -9.84 -25.51
N ASN A 256 -5.11 -9.84 -25.91
CA ASN A 256 -4.67 -9.55 -27.28
C ASN A 256 -5.05 -10.61 -28.31
N PHE A 257 -5.77 -11.64 -27.95
CA PHE A 257 -6.20 -12.69 -28.87
C PHE A 257 -7.62 -13.14 -28.56
N ASN A 258 -8.57 -12.51 -29.27
CA ASN A 258 -9.93 -13.01 -29.35
C ASN A 258 -10.24 -13.37 -30.81
N PRO A 259 -10.26 -14.65 -31.21
CA PRO A 259 -10.62 -15.04 -32.58
C PRO A 259 -12.06 -14.67 -32.96
N PHE A 260 -12.87 -14.22 -32.00
CA PHE A 260 -14.26 -13.79 -32.21
C PHE A 260 -14.45 -12.27 -32.24
N GLU A 261 -13.38 -11.48 -32.12
CA GLU A 261 -13.42 -10.02 -32.25
C GLU A 261 -14.01 -9.59 -33.63
N ALA A 262 -13.77 -10.40 -34.66
CA ALA A 262 -14.34 -10.25 -35.99
C ALA A 262 -15.88 -10.43 -36.03
N PHE A 263 -16.49 -11.00 -34.99
CA PHE A 263 -17.94 -11.23 -34.89
C PHE A 263 -18.62 -10.30 -33.88
N GLY A 264 -17.88 -9.36 -33.23
CA GLY A 264 -18.45 -8.36 -32.33
C GLY A 264 -19.04 -8.91 -31.03
N ILE A 265 -18.62 -10.09 -30.58
CA ILE A 265 -19.26 -10.81 -29.46
C ILE A 265 -18.55 -10.59 -28.12
N ASP A 266 -17.27 -10.15 -28.11
CA ASP A 266 -16.52 -9.88 -26.88
C ASP A 266 -15.48 -8.77 -27.12
N ASP A 267 -15.45 -7.77 -26.27
CA ASP A 267 -14.46 -6.67 -26.35
C ASP A 267 -13.08 -7.08 -25.82
N GLY A 268 -12.90 -8.34 -25.40
CA GLY A 268 -11.62 -8.86 -24.89
C GLY A 268 -11.12 -8.14 -23.63
N ILE A 269 -11.99 -7.43 -22.94
CA ILE A 269 -11.65 -6.62 -21.76
C ILE A 269 -11.96 -7.38 -20.48
N THR A 270 -10.94 -7.60 -19.65
CA THR A 270 -11.09 -8.18 -18.32
C THR A 270 -10.81 -7.14 -17.25
N ASN A 271 -11.74 -6.99 -16.31
CA ASN A 271 -11.57 -6.14 -15.14
C ASN A 271 -11.11 -6.98 -13.95
N ILE A 272 -9.94 -6.65 -13.41
CA ILE A 272 -9.30 -7.36 -12.30
C ILE A 272 -9.33 -6.47 -11.07
N LYS A 273 -9.92 -6.97 -9.98
CA LYS A 273 -9.84 -6.33 -8.67
C LYS A 273 -8.53 -6.76 -8.01
N LYS A 274 -7.73 -5.79 -7.56
CA LYS A 274 -6.42 -6.03 -6.93
C LYS A 274 -6.30 -5.19 -5.66
N ASP A 275 -5.95 -5.85 -4.56
CA ASP A 275 -5.52 -5.18 -3.35
C ASP A 275 -4.02 -4.86 -3.44
N ILE A 276 -3.68 -3.60 -3.20
CA ILE A 276 -2.33 -3.07 -3.29
C ILE A 276 -1.92 -2.58 -1.92
N LEU A 277 -0.88 -3.21 -1.37
CA LEU A 277 -0.33 -2.81 -0.09
C LEU A 277 0.61 -1.61 -0.28
N ALA A 278 0.34 -0.53 0.45
CA ALA A 278 1.24 0.58 0.66
C ALA A 278 1.96 0.37 2.00
N SER A 279 3.26 0.18 1.97
CA SER A 279 4.06 -0.09 3.18
C SER A 279 4.01 1.08 4.16
N GLY A 280 4.00 0.79 5.44
CA GLY A 280 4.12 1.79 6.49
C GLY A 280 5.53 2.35 6.58
N LEU A 281 5.69 3.40 7.38
CA LEU A 281 7.00 4.00 7.70
C LEU A 281 7.02 4.52 9.15
N SER A 282 8.23 4.75 9.67
CA SER A 282 8.42 5.29 11.01
C SER A 282 9.09 6.66 10.95
N ILE A 283 8.62 7.57 11.80
CA ILE A 283 9.17 8.91 11.97
C ILE A 283 9.73 9.01 13.38
N LYS A 284 11.01 9.33 13.49
CA LYS A 284 11.67 9.62 14.78
C LYS A 284 11.44 11.08 15.13
N VAL A 285 10.75 11.34 16.23
CA VAL A 285 10.42 12.67 16.69
C VAL A 285 11.29 13.02 17.91
N LEU A 286 12.06 14.07 17.78
CA LEU A 286 12.94 14.61 18.83
C LEU A 286 12.18 15.66 19.66
N PRO A 287 12.48 15.80 20.96
CA PRO A 287 11.94 16.89 21.75
C PRO A 287 12.44 18.23 21.21
N LEU A 288 11.62 19.27 21.37
CA LEU A 288 12.06 20.62 21.07
C LEU A 288 13.25 21.00 21.97
N PRO A 289 14.18 21.84 21.47
CA PRO A 289 15.19 22.46 22.31
C PRO A 289 14.57 23.25 23.45
N THR A 290 15.38 23.64 24.43
CA THR A 290 14.91 24.50 25.55
C THR A 290 14.17 25.72 24.99
N GLN A 291 12.91 25.87 25.41
CA GLN A 291 12.03 26.91 24.90
C GLN A 291 12.28 28.23 25.67
N PRO A 292 12.34 29.37 24.97
CA PRO A 292 12.34 30.68 25.63
C PRO A 292 10.99 30.93 26.31
N SER A 293 10.96 31.81 27.31
CA SER A 293 9.76 32.09 28.12
C SER A 293 8.59 32.66 27.31
N ASP A 294 8.88 33.30 26.18
CA ASP A 294 7.93 33.91 25.24
C ASP A 294 7.62 33.04 24.02
N PHE A 295 7.96 31.76 24.07
CA PHE A 295 7.74 30.83 22.96
C PHE A 295 6.26 30.71 22.58
N SER A 296 5.93 31.10 21.36
CA SER A 296 4.57 31.11 20.83
C SER A 296 4.13 29.80 20.20
N GLY A 297 4.95 28.75 20.23
CA GLY A 297 4.63 27.45 19.66
C GLY A 297 5.04 27.30 18.19
N GLY A 298 5.71 28.26 17.58
CA GLY A 298 6.15 28.21 16.19
C GLY A 298 7.34 27.27 15.99
N VAL A 299 7.18 26.23 15.18
CA VAL A 299 8.25 25.31 14.76
C VAL A 299 8.37 25.34 13.24
N GLY A 300 9.48 25.91 12.75
CA GLY A 300 9.71 26.12 11.32
C GLY A 300 10.48 27.39 11.02
N HIS A 301 10.38 27.88 9.80
CA HIS A 301 10.97 29.14 9.35
C HIS A 301 9.86 30.15 9.10
N PHE A 302 9.85 31.23 9.90
CA PHE A 302 8.81 32.25 9.84
C PHE A 302 9.38 33.62 9.63
N ASN A 303 8.62 34.45 8.93
CA ASN A 303 8.82 35.89 8.83
C ASN A 303 7.66 36.61 9.52
N LEU A 304 8.00 37.63 10.26
CA LEU A 304 7.03 38.51 10.94
C LEU A 304 7.10 39.89 10.31
N SER A 305 5.97 40.46 9.93
CA SER A 305 5.87 41.84 9.47
C SER A 305 4.70 42.56 10.16
N GLY A 306 4.89 43.81 10.47
CA GLY A 306 3.88 44.66 11.08
C GLY A 306 3.68 45.93 10.26
N GLN A 307 2.43 46.37 10.12
CA GLN A 307 2.07 47.61 9.42
C GLN A 307 1.01 48.36 10.21
N LEU A 308 1.16 49.65 10.30
CA LEU A 308 0.13 50.58 10.80
C LEU A 308 -0.67 51.13 9.61
N ASN A 309 -1.97 51.27 9.77
CA ASN A 309 -2.81 51.91 8.76
C ASN A 309 -2.59 53.45 8.69
N LYS A 310 -2.16 54.06 9.78
CA LYS A 310 -1.84 55.50 9.88
C LYS A 310 -0.58 55.68 10.73
N LYS A 311 0.29 56.61 10.37
CA LYS A 311 1.48 56.99 11.15
C LYS A 311 1.27 58.21 12.03
N GLU A 312 0.33 59.05 11.67
CA GLU A 312 -0.06 60.25 12.38
C GLU A 312 -1.56 60.24 12.67
N VAL A 313 -1.96 60.46 13.90
CA VAL A 313 -3.34 60.39 14.37
C VAL A 313 -3.58 61.44 15.43
N LYS A 314 -4.82 61.89 15.54
CA LYS A 314 -5.25 62.75 16.66
C LYS A 314 -5.67 61.87 17.85
N ALA A 315 -5.61 62.44 19.06
CA ALA A 315 -6.12 61.73 20.23
C ALA A 315 -7.59 61.36 20.04
N GLY A 316 -7.93 60.06 20.28
CA GLY A 316 -9.26 59.48 20.05
C GLY A 316 -9.45 58.84 18.67
N ASP A 317 -8.52 59.03 17.72
CA ASP A 317 -8.62 58.34 16.42
C ASP A 317 -8.21 56.87 16.53
N PRO A 318 -8.91 55.98 15.85
CA PRO A 318 -8.54 54.55 15.83
C PRO A 318 -7.33 54.31 14.93
N VAL A 319 -6.40 53.48 15.43
CA VAL A 319 -5.23 52.99 14.72
C VAL A 319 -5.31 51.46 14.62
N SER A 320 -5.15 50.93 13.42
CA SER A 320 -5.10 49.48 13.20
C SER A 320 -3.68 49.03 12.95
N ILE A 321 -3.28 47.99 13.69
CA ILE A 321 -2.02 47.28 13.51
C ILE A 321 -2.32 45.98 12.77
N ARG A 322 -1.72 45.79 11.61
CA ARG A 322 -1.75 44.54 10.89
C ARG A 322 -0.45 43.78 11.11
N VAL A 323 -0.51 42.63 11.78
CA VAL A 323 0.63 41.73 11.96
C VAL A 323 0.44 40.53 11.06
N VAL A 324 1.44 40.19 10.25
CA VAL A 324 1.43 39.05 9.34
C VAL A 324 2.58 38.11 9.70
N VAL A 325 2.24 36.89 10.02
CA VAL A 325 3.19 35.77 10.17
C VAL A 325 3.11 34.94 8.91
N SER A 326 4.24 34.73 8.22
CA SER A 326 4.34 33.94 7.00
C SER A 326 5.54 33.02 7.06
N GLY A 327 5.51 31.92 6.32
CA GLY A 327 6.64 30.98 6.29
C GLY A 327 6.23 29.52 6.13
N ALA A 328 7.20 28.64 6.36
CA ALA A 328 7.03 27.18 6.29
C ALA A 328 7.20 26.57 7.68
N GLY A 329 6.14 25.97 8.21
CA GLY A 329 6.11 25.39 9.54
C GLY A 329 4.70 25.11 10.02
N ASN A 330 4.53 25.03 11.35
CA ASN A 330 3.26 24.75 12.00
C ASN A 330 2.38 26.02 12.19
N LEU A 331 2.25 26.87 11.18
CA LEU A 331 1.52 28.14 11.23
C LEU A 331 0.16 28.06 11.93
N LYS A 332 -0.58 26.96 11.76
CA LYS A 332 -1.89 26.77 12.38
C LYS A 332 -1.84 26.49 13.88
N LEU A 333 -0.68 26.13 14.41
CA LEU A 333 -0.48 25.80 15.83
C LEU A 333 0.20 26.94 16.61
N ILE A 334 0.60 28.02 15.92
CA ILE A 334 1.21 29.21 16.55
C ILE A 334 0.13 29.98 17.34
N LYS A 335 0.43 30.29 18.58
CA LYS A 335 -0.40 31.18 19.38
C LYS A 335 -0.32 32.62 18.84
N GLN A 336 -1.37 33.38 19.03
CA GLN A 336 -1.39 34.79 18.64
C GLN A 336 -0.21 35.54 19.28
N PRO A 337 0.57 36.30 18.49
CA PRO A 337 1.67 37.10 19.03
C PRO A 337 1.20 38.09 20.07
N ILE A 338 1.95 38.22 21.15
CA ILE A 338 1.69 39.24 22.18
C ILE A 338 2.23 40.55 21.66
N ILE A 339 1.34 41.55 21.52
CA ILE A 339 1.69 42.89 21.11
C ILE A 339 1.66 43.76 22.37
N GLN A 340 2.81 44.37 22.71
CA GLN A 340 2.89 45.36 23.76
C GLN A 340 2.39 46.70 23.22
N ILE A 341 1.31 47.19 23.79
CA ILE A 341 0.69 48.43 23.38
C ILE A 341 1.25 49.54 24.28
N PRO A 342 1.76 50.67 23.71
CA PRO A 342 2.26 51.79 24.51
C PRO A 342 1.19 52.44 25.40
N LYS A 343 1.61 53.05 26.50
CA LYS A 343 0.71 53.81 27.36
C LYS A 343 0.00 54.91 26.55
N GLY A 344 -1.29 55.09 26.77
CA GLY A 344 -2.12 56.07 26.06
C GLY A 344 -2.90 55.48 24.88
N PHE A 345 -2.76 54.16 24.57
CA PHE A 345 -3.60 53.46 23.64
C PHE A 345 -4.43 52.38 24.37
N GLU A 346 -5.66 52.23 23.96
CA GLU A 346 -6.55 51.15 24.39
C GLU A 346 -6.74 50.16 23.28
N LYS A 347 -6.83 48.87 23.65
CA LYS A 347 -7.04 47.80 22.69
C LYS A 347 -8.53 47.47 22.61
N TYR A 348 -9.06 47.52 21.43
CA TYR A 348 -10.43 47.09 21.11
C TYR A 348 -10.44 45.77 20.38
#